data_71dacd6a2840608220a0d7ee39a0b424
#
_entry.id   71dacd6a2840608220a0d7ee39a0b424
#
_cell.length_a   1.000
_cell.length_b   1.000
_cell.length_c   1.000
_cell.angle_alpha   90.00
_cell.angle_beta   90.00
_cell.angle_gamma   90.00
#
_symmetry.space_group_name_H-M   'P 1'
#
loop_
_entity.id
_entity.type
_entity.pdbx_description
1 polymer ?
#
loop_
_entity_poly.entity_id
_entity_poly.type
_entity_poly.pdbx_seq_one_letter_code
_entity_poly.pdbx_strand_id
1 'polypeptide(L)'
;MKTFKHISFKSLALLALATTFFALPAKAQMTDNGYANVDWQYNFPLSNAFTDRSSGWGMNFDGGYFLTDNWAIGAFLSYHTNHEYVPRRTITAGSASLTTDQQHSTFQLPFGLETRYAWNRGRAFQPYAGLRAGAQYARLSSEFNIFENEDNTWGFYVSPEVGINIFPWAYGPGLHIAAYYSYATNQGGVMQCGVDGLNNVGVRIGISF
;
A
#
# COMPACT_ATOMS: atom_id res chain seq x y z
N MET A 1 4.10 -45.58 1.59
CA MET A 1 3.72 -44.91 0.31
C MET A 1 3.65 -43.43 0.56
N LYS A 2 4.59 -42.62 0.06
CA LYS A 2 4.61 -41.18 0.25
C LYS A 2 3.77 -40.53 -0.85
N THR A 3 2.68 -39.90 -0.48
CA THR A 3 1.79 -39.17 -1.39
C THR A 3 2.50 -37.92 -1.88
N PHE A 4 2.88 -37.88 -3.14
CA PHE A 4 3.32 -36.62 -3.79
C PHE A 4 2.13 -35.70 -3.91
N LYS A 5 2.15 -34.57 -3.15
CA LYS A 5 1.18 -33.49 -3.33
C LYS A 5 1.39 -32.89 -4.73
N HIS A 6 0.36 -32.95 -5.56
CA HIS A 6 0.32 -32.26 -6.85
C HIS A 6 0.50 -30.76 -6.62
N ILE A 7 1.64 -30.21 -7.02
CA ILE A 7 1.86 -28.77 -7.08
C ILE A 7 0.95 -28.23 -8.18
N SER A 8 0.01 -27.37 -7.81
CA SER A 8 -0.93 -26.78 -8.77
C SER A 8 -0.15 -25.95 -9.81
N PHE A 9 -0.58 -26.00 -11.07
CA PHE A 9 -0.02 -25.19 -12.17
C PHE A 9 0.01 -23.69 -11.85
N LYS A 10 -0.98 -23.22 -11.05
CA LYS A 10 -1.04 -21.85 -10.53
C LYS A 10 0.12 -21.53 -9.57
N SER A 11 0.50 -22.49 -8.72
CA SER A 11 1.64 -22.33 -7.78
C SER A 11 2.97 -22.34 -8.53
N LEU A 12 3.09 -23.12 -9.60
CA LEU A 12 4.27 -23.16 -10.45
C LEU A 12 4.43 -21.86 -11.25
N ALA A 13 3.32 -21.32 -11.78
CA ALA A 13 3.30 -20.04 -12.49
C ALA A 13 3.67 -18.88 -11.57
N LEU A 14 3.18 -18.88 -10.32
CA LEU A 14 3.52 -17.86 -9.32
C LEU A 14 4.99 -17.94 -8.92
N LEU A 15 5.53 -19.15 -8.76
CA LEU A 15 6.95 -19.37 -8.47
C LEU A 15 7.85 -18.96 -9.65
N ALA A 16 7.44 -19.24 -10.89
CA ALA A 16 8.14 -18.80 -12.09
C ALA A 16 8.11 -17.28 -12.26
N LEU A 17 6.99 -16.61 -11.93
CA LEU A 17 6.88 -15.16 -11.93
C LEU A 17 7.77 -14.55 -10.86
N ALA A 18 7.81 -15.12 -9.65
CA ALA A 18 8.69 -14.67 -8.57
C ALA A 18 10.16 -14.84 -8.93
N THR A 19 10.55 -15.98 -9.54
CA THR A 19 11.95 -16.24 -9.94
C THR A 19 12.40 -15.36 -11.09
N THR A 20 11.52 -14.95 -12.01
CA THR A 20 11.86 -13.97 -13.06
C THR A 20 12.11 -12.57 -12.49
N PHE A 21 11.41 -12.16 -11.44
CA PHE A 21 11.70 -10.91 -10.72
C PHE A 21 13.07 -10.94 -10.01
N PHE A 22 13.48 -12.09 -9.47
CA PHE A 22 14.80 -12.24 -8.82
C PHE A 22 15.95 -12.54 -9.80
N ALA A 23 15.66 -12.98 -11.03
CA ALA A 23 16.66 -13.29 -12.04
C ALA A 23 17.00 -12.11 -12.97
N LEU A 24 16.42 -10.94 -12.75
CA LEU A 24 16.93 -9.71 -13.37
C LEU A 24 18.36 -9.53 -12.87
N PRO A 25 19.37 -9.50 -13.79
CA PRO A 25 20.75 -9.30 -13.35
C PRO A 25 20.77 -8.02 -12.53
N ALA A 26 21.20 -8.14 -11.28
CA ALA A 26 21.44 -7.03 -10.39
C ALA A 26 22.62 -6.19 -10.92
N LYS A 27 22.44 -5.55 -12.05
CA LYS A 27 22.99 -4.24 -12.27
C LYS A 27 22.15 -3.32 -11.38
N ALA A 28 22.56 -3.21 -10.12
CA ALA A 28 21.94 -2.42 -9.09
C ALA A 28 22.18 -0.91 -9.33
N GLN A 29 22.03 -0.49 -10.52
CA GLN A 29 21.69 0.80 -11.06
C GLN A 29 20.92 0.47 -12.34
N MET A 30 19.60 0.46 -12.23
CA MET A 30 18.74 0.57 -13.40
C MET A 30 19.13 1.86 -14.08
N THR A 31 19.90 1.79 -15.17
CA THR A 31 20.40 2.95 -15.93
C THR A 31 20.69 4.18 -15.06
N ASP A 32 21.68 4.98 -15.32
CA ASP A 32 22.09 6.16 -14.52
C ASP A 32 20.93 7.11 -14.11
N ASN A 33 19.73 6.92 -14.65
CA ASN A 33 18.56 7.78 -14.47
C ASN A 33 17.31 7.09 -13.93
N GLY A 34 17.31 5.76 -13.69
CA GLY A 34 16.16 5.05 -13.13
C GLY A 34 16.24 4.93 -11.61
N TYR A 35 15.09 4.69 -10.97
CA TYR A 35 15.00 4.26 -9.57
C TYR A 35 13.83 3.27 -9.42
N ALA A 36 13.94 2.39 -8.43
CA ALA A 36 12.84 1.53 -8.02
C ALA A 36 12.92 1.30 -6.51
N ASN A 37 11.77 1.31 -5.84
CA ASN A 37 11.68 1.03 -4.41
C ASN A 37 10.67 -0.09 -4.15
N VAL A 38 11.00 -0.91 -3.17
CA VAL A 38 10.12 -1.96 -2.64
C VAL A 38 10.08 -1.79 -1.14
N ASP A 39 8.93 -1.41 -0.60
CA ASP A 39 8.80 -1.02 0.79
C ASP A 39 7.76 -1.84 1.53
N TRP A 40 8.02 -2.13 2.78
CA TRP A 40 7.01 -2.41 3.78
C TRP A 40 6.39 -1.10 4.25
N GLN A 41 5.06 -1.11 4.44
CA GLN A 41 4.29 0.08 4.78
C GLN A 41 3.53 -0.11 6.09
N TYR A 42 3.62 0.88 6.98
CA TYR A 42 2.83 0.95 8.20
C TYR A 42 1.90 2.16 8.15
N ASN A 43 0.60 1.93 8.38
CA ASN A 43 -0.45 2.93 8.22
C ASN A 43 -1.14 3.26 9.53
N PHE A 44 -1.46 4.55 9.68
CA PHE A 44 -2.29 5.12 10.73
C PHE A 44 -3.50 5.78 10.06
N PRO A 45 -4.70 5.16 10.11
CA PRO A 45 -5.92 5.81 9.63
C PRO A 45 -6.21 7.08 10.43
N LEU A 46 -6.66 8.13 9.74
CA LEU A 46 -7.06 9.37 10.36
C LEU A 46 -8.56 9.56 10.17
N SER A 47 -9.29 9.76 11.28
CA SER A 47 -10.73 10.08 11.27
C SER A 47 -11.60 9.10 10.46
N ASN A 48 -11.24 7.83 10.46
CA ASN A 48 -12.02 6.79 9.79
C ASN A 48 -12.95 6.13 10.82
N ALA A 49 -14.25 6.39 10.70
CA ALA A 49 -15.26 5.80 11.59
C ALA A 49 -15.43 4.28 11.41
N PHE A 50 -14.84 3.69 10.37
CA PHE A 50 -14.98 2.28 10.02
C PHE A 50 -13.81 1.43 10.50
N THR A 51 -12.55 1.90 10.35
CA THR A 51 -11.35 1.21 10.83
C THR A 51 -10.34 2.22 11.39
N ASP A 52 -10.18 2.23 12.70
CA ASP A 52 -9.34 3.22 13.43
C ASP A 52 -7.97 2.66 13.84
N ARG A 53 -7.75 1.36 13.73
CA ARG A 53 -6.48 0.75 14.14
C ARG A 53 -5.42 0.86 13.07
N SER A 54 -4.23 1.27 13.53
CA SER A 54 -3.02 1.23 12.71
C SER A 54 -2.64 -0.20 12.31
N SER A 55 -2.06 -0.37 11.13
CA SER A 55 -1.71 -1.68 10.59
C SER A 55 -0.37 -1.64 9.85
N GLY A 56 0.41 -2.69 10.03
CA GLY A 56 1.62 -2.98 9.27
C GLY A 56 1.42 -3.96 8.10
N TRP A 57 0.18 -4.27 7.75
CA TRP A 57 -0.13 -5.11 6.59
C TRP A 57 -0.22 -4.27 5.32
N GLY A 58 0.93 -3.86 4.82
CA GLY A 58 1.00 -3.09 3.59
C GLY A 58 2.36 -3.19 2.93
N MET A 59 2.36 -3.07 1.61
CA MET A 59 3.56 -2.95 0.79
C MET A 59 3.37 -1.86 -0.25
N ASN A 60 4.49 -1.29 -0.67
CA ASN A 60 4.56 -0.29 -1.71
C ASN A 60 5.63 -0.66 -2.72
N PHE A 61 5.31 -0.46 -3.97
CA PHE A 61 6.18 -0.62 -5.12
C PHE A 61 6.12 0.67 -5.91
N ASP A 62 7.25 1.31 -6.11
CA ASP A 62 7.33 2.47 -6.97
C ASP A 62 8.61 2.46 -7.78
N GLY A 63 8.56 3.14 -8.91
CA GLY A 63 9.71 3.28 -9.76
C GLY A 63 9.48 4.28 -10.87
N GLY A 64 10.55 4.87 -11.34
CA GLY A 64 10.47 5.91 -12.33
C GLY A 64 11.80 6.26 -12.95
N TYR A 65 11.79 7.37 -13.67
CA TYR A 65 12.91 7.85 -14.43
C TYR A 65 13.15 9.34 -14.17
N PHE A 66 14.40 9.72 -13.95
CA PHE A 66 14.80 11.10 -13.78
C PHE A 66 14.85 11.80 -15.15
N LEU A 67 13.99 12.79 -15.35
CA LEU A 67 13.94 13.62 -16.55
C LEU A 67 15.04 14.69 -16.52
N THR A 68 15.41 15.13 -15.34
CA THR A 68 16.51 16.06 -15.09
C THR A 68 17.36 15.53 -13.93
N ASP A 69 18.43 16.23 -13.56
CA ASP A 69 19.28 15.83 -12.45
C ASP A 69 18.54 15.64 -11.11
N ASN A 70 17.43 16.34 -10.94
CA ASN A 70 16.68 16.35 -9.67
C ASN A 70 15.23 15.90 -9.80
N TRP A 71 14.59 16.04 -10.98
CA TRP A 71 13.19 15.72 -11.18
C TRP A 71 12.97 14.36 -11.82
N ALA A 72 12.15 13.56 -11.19
CA ALA A 72 11.71 12.26 -11.72
C ALA A 72 10.20 12.19 -11.88
N ILE A 73 9.78 11.37 -12.81
CA ILE A 73 8.40 10.92 -12.99
C ILE A 73 8.39 9.39 -12.94
N GLY A 74 7.36 8.83 -12.34
CA GLY A 74 7.24 7.40 -12.16
C GLY A 74 5.82 6.94 -11.97
N ALA A 75 5.69 5.67 -11.63
CA ALA A 75 4.43 5.04 -11.27
C ALA A 75 4.56 4.32 -9.94
N PHE A 76 3.46 4.20 -9.24
CA PHE A 76 3.39 3.46 -7.98
C PHE A 76 2.19 2.52 -7.95
N LEU A 77 2.35 1.46 -7.19
CA LEU A 77 1.31 0.53 -6.77
C LEU A 77 1.52 0.22 -5.30
N SER A 78 0.52 0.43 -4.48
CA SER A 78 0.60 0.13 -3.05
C SER A 78 -0.63 -0.64 -2.61
N TYR A 79 -0.52 -1.42 -1.55
CA TYR A 79 -1.69 -1.97 -0.88
C TYR A 79 -1.49 -1.93 0.62
N HIS A 80 -2.59 -1.81 1.33
CA HIS A 80 -2.61 -1.95 2.79
C HIS A 80 -4.00 -2.35 3.28
N THR A 81 -4.02 -2.97 4.45
CA THR A 81 -5.26 -3.39 5.10
C THR A 81 -5.27 -2.91 6.54
N ASN A 82 -6.36 -2.28 6.95
CA ASN A 82 -6.61 -1.89 8.32
C ASN A 82 -7.76 -2.74 8.88
N HIS A 83 -7.71 -3.05 10.16
CA HIS A 83 -8.71 -3.85 10.86
C HIS A 83 -9.16 -3.15 12.12
N GLU A 84 -10.42 -3.33 12.49
CA GLU A 84 -10.96 -2.90 13.77
C GLU A 84 -11.90 -3.93 14.33
N TYR A 85 -11.72 -4.26 15.62
CA TYR A 85 -12.64 -5.10 16.37
C TYR A 85 -13.64 -4.22 17.11
N VAL A 86 -14.93 -4.39 16.79
CA VAL A 86 -16.03 -3.73 17.46
C VAL A 86 -16.62 -4.70 18.48
N PRO A 87 -16.56 -4.38 19.80
CA PRO A 87 -17.07 -5.26 20.84
C PRO A 87 -18.58 -5.44 20.70
N ARG A 88 -19.09 -6.51 21.30
CA ARG A 88 -20.49 -6.93 21.22
C ARG A 88 -21.45 -5.78 21.46
N ARG A 89 -22.25 -5.48 20.48
CA ARG A 89 -23.33 -4.47 20.51
C ARG A 89 -24.58 -4.96 19.80
N THR A 90 -25.71 -4.35 20.11
CA THR A 90 -26.97 -4.63 19.40
C THR A 90 -27.12 -3.70 18.20
N ILE A 91 -27.29 -4.30 17.04
CA ILE A 91 -27.58 -3.60 15.78
C ILE A 91 -29.05 -3.82 15.49
N THR A 92 -29.79 -2.73 15.21
CA THR A 92 -31.21 -2.78 14.87
C THR A 92 -31.40 -2.32 13.44
N ALA A 93 -32.01 -3.15 12.61
CA ALA A 93 -32.38 -2.84 11.23
C ALA A 93 -33.90 -3.07 11.07
N GLY A 94 -34.67 -2.01 11.08
CA GLY A 94 -36.14 -2.09 11.06
C GLY A 94 -36.68 -2.77 12.31
N SER A 95 -37.40 -3.89 12.13
CA SER A 95 -37.97 -4.70 13.22
C SER A 95 -37.02 -5.82 13.71
N ALA A 96 -35.90 -6.04 13.06
CA ALA A 96 -34.92 -7.06 13.44
C ALA A 96 -33.78 -6.46 14.26
N SER A 97 -33.34 -7.16 15.29
CA SER A 97 -32.13 -6.78 16.07
C SER A 97 -31.23 -7.98 16.23
N LEU A 98 -29.92 -7.73 16.08
CA LEU A 98 -28.85 -8.71 16.25
C LEU A 98 -27.83 -8.19 17.26
N THR A 99 -27.55 -9.00 18.28
CA THR A 99 -26.50 -8.67 19.26
C THR A 99 -25.28 -9.54 19.00
N THR A 100 -24.23 -8.93 18.46
CA THR A 100 -22.98 -9.63 18.10
C THR A 100 -21.79 -8.69 18.20
N ASP A 101 -20.59 -9.24 18.20
CA ASP A 101 -19.36 -8.55 17.90
C ASP A 101 -19.15 -8.45 16.37
N GLN A 102 -18.33 -7.52 15.94
CA GLN A 102 -18.04 -7.29 14.53
C GLN A 102 -16.53 -7.11 14.34
N GLN A 103 -16.03 -7.59 13.22
CA GLN A 103 -14.71 -7.27 12.74
C GLN A 103 -14.83 -6.46 11.45
N HIS A 104 -14.37 -5.23 11.50
CA HIS A 104 -14.28 -4.38 10.33
C HIS A 104 -12.90 -4.52 9.69
N SER A 105 -12.86 -4.54 8.38
CA SER A 105 -11.65 -4.60 7.58
C SER A 105 -11.75 -3.64 6.40
N THR A 106 -10.70 -2.88 6.17
CA THR A 106 -10.60 -2.00 5.00
C THR A 106 -9.35 -2.36 4.22
N PHE A 107 -9.52 -2.94 3.03
CA PHE A 107 -8.45 -3.15 2.07
C PHE A 107 -8.39 -1.97 1.12
N GLN A 108 -7.20 -1.41 0.90
CA GLN A 108 -6.96 -0.26 0.04
C GLN A 108 -5.85 -0.59 -0.95
N LEU A 109 -6.08 -0.28 -2.24
CA LEU A 109 -5.14 -0.50 -3.34
C LEU A 109 -5.02 0.79 -4.17
N PRO A 110 -4.21 1.76 -3.73
CA PRO A 110 -3.89 2.94 -4.52
C PRO A 110 -2.83 2.63 -5.57
N PHE A 111 -3.00 3.21 -6.77
CA PHE A 111 -2.05 3.15 -7.88
C PHE A 111 -2.16 4.39 -8.75
N GLY A 112 -1.10 4.71 -9.45
CA GLY A 112 -1.06 5.88 -10.31
C GLY A 112 0.33 6.34 -10.68
N LEU A 113 0.43 7.64 -10.91
CA LEU A 113 1.68 8.30 -11.26
C LEU A 113 2.27 9.00 -10.04
N GLU A 114 3.58 9.10 -10.02
CA GLU A 114 4.30 9.88 -9.03
C GLU A 114 5.28 10.85 -9.70
N THR A 115 5.52 11.94 -9.03
CA THR A 115 6.61 12.85 -9.33
C THR A 115 7.42 13.08 -8.07
N ARG A 116 8.72 13.10 -8.18
CA ARG A 116 9.61 13.39 -7.04
C ARG A 116 10.74 14.34 -7.42
N TYR A 117 11.10 15.14 -6.46
CA TYR A 117 12.29 15.98 -6.50
C TYR A 117 13.31 15.45 -5.51
N ALA A 118 14.46 15.00 -6.00
CA ALA A 118 15.55 14.45 -5.19
C ALA A 118 16.69 15.46 -5.07
N TRP A 119 17.18 15.65 -3.85
CA TRP A 119 18.39 16.43 -3.57
C TRP A 119 19.58 15.50 -3.47
N ASN A 120 20.76 16.01 -3.81
CA ASN A 120 22.03 15.30 -3.66
C ASN A 120 22.08 13.94 -4.38
N ARG A 121 21.47 13.84 -5.55
CA ARG A 121 21.53 12.62 -6.37
C ARG A 121 22.98 12.21 -6.62
N GLY A 122 23.27 10.91 -6.62
CA GLY A 122 24.62 10.36 -6.74
C GLY A 122 25.46 10.40 -5.46
N ARG A 123 24.89 10.86 -4.34
CA ARG A 123 25.53 10.78 -3.01
C ARG A 123 24.92 9.66 -2.17
N ALA A 124 25.62 9.30 -1.08
CA ALA A 124 25.16 8.27 -0.16
C ALA A 124 23.77 8.59 0.47
N PHE A 125 23.47 9.87 0.69
CA PHE A 125 22.21 10.34 1.27
C PHE A 125 21.47 11.19 0.23
N GLN A 126 20.34 10.72 -0.21
CA GLN A 126 19.50 11.34 -1.25
C GLN A 126 18.10 11.62 -0.70
N PRO A 127 17.89 12.72 0.04
CA PRO A 127 16.56 13.12 0.46
C PRO A 127 15.72 13.52 -0.74
N TYR A 128 14.40 13.31 -0.65
CA TYR A 128 13.47 13.69 -1.69
C TYR A 128 12.13 14.13 -1.12
N ALA A 129 11.39 14.88 -1.91
CA ALA A 129 9.97 15.14 -1.73
C ALA A 129 9.22 14.71 -2.98
N GLY A 130 8.08 14.08 -2.81
CA GLY A 130 7.28 13.54 -3.90
C GLY A 130 5.80 13.82 -3.73
N LEU A 131 5.09 13.73 -4.84
CA LEU A 131 3.66 13.78 -4.89
C LEU A 131 3.18 12.62 -5.77
N ARG A 132 2.22 11.86 -5.24
CA ARG A 132 1.56 10.77 -5.92
C ARG A 132 0.12 11.13 -6.21
N ALA A 133 -0.37 10.77 -7.38
CA ALA A 133 -1.76 10.97 -7.77
C ALA A 133 -2.24 9.82 -8.64
N GLY A 134 -3.50 9.39 -8.44
CA GLY A 134 -4.05 8.29 -9.20
C GLY A 134 -5.43 7.88 -8.73
N ALA A 135 -5.73 6.60 -8.86
CA ALA A 135 -6.97 6.00 -8.40
C ALA A 135 -6.71 5.09 -7.19
N GLN A 136 -7.72 4.94 -6.37
CA GLN A 136 -7.73 3.97 -5.27
C GLN A 136 -8.97 3.09 -5.36
N TYR A 137 -8.74 1.79 -5.39
CA TYR A 137 -9.76 0.80 -5.10
C TYR A 137 -9.77 0.53 -3.60
N ALA A 138 -10.94 0.53 -2.97
CA ALA A 138 -11.09 0.14 -1.58
C ALA A 138 -12.23 -0.86 -1.42
N ARG A 139 -12.02 -1.85 -0.58
CA ARG A 139 -13.02 -2.81 -0.15
C ARG A 139 -13.21 -2.69 1.35
N LEU A 140 -14.43 -2.38 1.73
CA LEU A 140 -14.88 -2.30 3.10
C LEU A 140 -15.62 -3.60 3.42
N SER A 141 -15.21 -4.34 4.43
CA SER A 141 -15.92 -5.54 4.88
C SER A 141 -16.21 -5.49 6.37
N SER A 142 -17.40 -5.96 6.73
CA SER A 142 -17.81 -6.16 8.12
C SER A 142 -18.26 -7.61 8.29
N GLU A 143 -17.52 -8.33 9.12
CA GLU A 143 -17.82 -9.71 9.48
C GLU A 143 -18.53 -9.73 10.83
N PHE A 144 -19.68 -10.41 10.88
CA PHE A 144 -20.45 -10.60 12.11
C PHE A 144 -21.10 -11.98 12.13
N ASN A 145 -20.74 -12.79 13.13
CA ASN A 145 -21.14 -14.18 13.24
C ASN A 145 -20.76 -14.99 11.99
N ILE A 146 -21.76 -15.41 11.17
CA ILE A 146 -21.59 -16.17 9.92
C ILE A 146 -21.88 -15.31 8.68
N PHE A 147 -22.13 -14.02 8.87
CA PHE A 147 -22.45 -13.10 7.80
C PHE A 147 -21.27 -12.16 7.55
N GLU A 148 -21.02 -11.90 6.27
CA GLU A 148 -20.09 -10.88 5.78
C GLU A 148 -20.87 -9.91 4.91
N ASN A 149 -20.68 -8.62 5.14
CA ASN A 149 -21.19 -7.57 4.28
C ASN A 149 -20.03 -6.77 3.73
N GLU A 150 -19.95 -6.67 2.39
CA GLU A 150 -18.87 -6.01 1.67
C GLU A 150 -19.42 -4.86 0.85
N ASP A 151 -18.63 -3.79 0.75
CA ASP A 151 -18.83 -2.69 -0.19
C ASP A 151 -17.52 -2.36 -0.88
N ASN A 152 -17.57 -2.21 -2.20
CA ASN A 152 -16.43 -1.92 -3.05
C ASN A 152 -16.57 -0.52 -3.63
N THR A 153 -15.53 0.29 -3.46
CA THR A 153 -15.59 1.68 -3.88
C THR A 153 -14.30 2.10 -4.60
N TRP A 154 -14.47 3.05 -5.52
CA TRP A 154 -13.38 3.68 -6.23
C TRP A 154 -13.30 5.15 -5.88
N GLY A 155 -12.09 5.68 -5.78
CA GLY A 155 -11.85 7.08 -5.49
C GLY A 155 -10.62 7.62 -6.18
N PHE A 156 -10.50 8.95 -6.20
CA PHE A 156 -9.27 9.63 -6.56
C PHE A 156 -8.32 9.60 -5.36
N TYR A 157 -7.04 9.38 -5.61
CA TYR A 157 -5.98 9.28 -4.62
C TYR A 157 -4.94 10.36 -4.81
N VAL A 158 -4.54 11.01 -3.72
CA VAL A 158 -3.40 11.93 -3.69
C VAL A 158 -2.58 11.69 -2.43
N SER A 159 -1.26 11.71 -2.56
CA SER A 159 -0.36 11.46 -1.42
C SER A 159 0.95 12.23 -1.57
N PRO A 160 1.15 13.33 -0.83
CA PRO A 160 2.46 13.90 -0.61
C PRO A 160 3.32 12.96 0.24
N GLU A 161 4.61 12.90 -0.10
CA GLU A 161 5.60 12.05 0.53
C GLU A 161 6.92 12.79 0.69
N VAL A 162 7.61 12.53 1.78
CA VAL A 162 8.99 12.94 2.00
C VAL A 162 9.80 11.75 2.46
N GLY A 163 10.98 11.57 1.90
CA GLY A 163 11.79 10.41 2.19
C GLY A 163 13.27 10.63 1.94
N ILE A 164 14.01 9.58 2.19
CA ILE A 164 15.46 9.52 1.98
C ILE A 164 15.84 8.14 1.45
N ASN A 165 16.63 8.12 0.37
CA ASN A 165 17.35 6.95 -0.08
C ASN A 165 18.78 7.00 0.47
N ILE A 166 19.22 5.92 1.07
CA ILE A 166 20.56 5.80 1.68
C ILE A 166 21.31 4.69 0.96
N PHE A 167 22.34 5.03 0.21
CA PHE A 167 23.21 4.10 -0.51
C PHE A 167 24.55 3.98 0.21
N PRO A 168 24.73 2.95 1.08
CA PRO A 168 25.98 2.79 1.85
C PRO A 168 27.16 2.41 0.96
N TRP A 169 26.90 1.86 -0.23
CA TRP A 169 27.91 1.41 -1.19
C TRP A 169 27.77 2.15 -2.51
N ALA A 170 28.88 2.27 -3.22
CA ALA A 170 28.89 2.92 -4.54
C ALA A 170 28.08 2.12 -5.59
N TYR A 171 27.94 0.83 -5.39
CA TYR A 171 27.15 -0.08 -6.25
C TYR A 171 26.35 -1.02 -5.35
N GLY A 172 25.04 -1.11 -5.59
CA GLY A 172 24.16 -2.03 -4.87
C GLY A 172 22.88 -1.38 -4.38
N PRO A 173 22.00 -2.17 -3.74
CA PRO A 173 20.74 -1.67 -3.21
C PRO A 173 20.99 -0.73 -2.03
N GLY A 174 20.15 0.29 -1.91
CA GLY A 174 20.08 1.21 -0.80
C GLY A 174 18.93 0.92 0.14
N LEU A 175 18.90 1.62 1.27
CA LEU A 175 17.78 1.66 2.18
C LEU A 175 16.86 2.82 1.78
N HIS A 176 15.56 2.56 1.70
CA HIS A 176 14.54 3.58 1.52
C HIS A 176 13.74 3.78 2.81
N ILE A 177 13.55 5.03 3.21
CA ILE A 177 12.71 5.42 4.35
C ILE A 177 11.89 6.63 3.92
N ALA A 178 10.57 6.57 4.09
CA ALA A 178 9.68 7.66 3.76
C ALA A 178 8.55 7.81 4.78
N ALA A 179 8.04 9.04 4.89
CA ALA A 179 6.80 9.36 5.57
C ALA A 179 5.84 9.98 4.56
N TYR A 180 4.56 9.61 4.63
CA TYR A 180 3.55 10.08 3.71
C TYR A 180 2.24 10.40 4.42
N TYR A 181 1.49 11.29 3.81
CA TYR A 181 0.07 11.48 4.05
C TYR A 181 -0.69 11.05 2.81
N SER A 182 -1.84 10.45 2.94
CA SER A 182 -2.69 10.10 1.80
C SER A 182 -4.13 10.50 2.05
N TYR A 183 -4.76 10.97 1.00
CA TYR A 183 -6.17 11.27 0.92
C TYR A 183 -6.79 10.56 -0.28
N ALA A 184 -7.90 9.88 -0.07
CA ALA A 184 -8.69 9.29 -1.15
C ALA A 184 -10.16 9.64 -1.00
N THR A 185 -10.82 9.90 -2.12
CA THR A 185 -12.23 10.33 -2.17
C THR A 185 -13.21 9.16 -2.17
N ASN A 186 -12.78 7.96 -1.77
CA ASN A 186 -13.65 6.79 -1.71
C ASN A 186 -14.85 7.07 -0.81
N GLN A 187 -16.04 6.79 -1.33
CA GLN A 187 -17.29 6.89 -0.59
C GLN A 187 -17.96 5.52 -0.62
N GLY A 188 -18.42 5.08 0.52
CA GLY A 188 -19.07 3.80 0.66
C GLY A 188 -19.56 3.60 2.08
N GLY A 189 -20.21 2.50 2.34
CA GLY A 189 -20.67 2.19 3.68
C GLY A 189 -21.15 0.76 3.82
N VAL A 190 -20.77 0.18 4.94
CA VAL A 190 -21.23 -1.16 5.32
C VAL A 190 -22.12 -1.02 6.55
N MET A 191 -23.35 -1.54 6.45
CA MET A 191 -24.40 -1.44 7.47
C MET A 191 -24.75 0.03 7.80
N GLN A 192 -24.45 0.51 9.02
CA GLN A 192 -24.73 1.88 9.47
C GLN A 192 -23.47 2.77 9.52
N CYS A 193 -22.31 2.23 9.11
CA CYS A 193 -21.05 2.93 9.11
C CYS A 193 -20.73 3.39 7.69
N GLY A 194 -20.94 4.67 7.40
CA GLY A 194 -20.54 5.31 6.15
C GLY A 194 -19.09 5.80 6.22
N VAL A 195 -18.40 5.71 5.08
CA VAL A 195 -17.07 6.29 4.88
C VAL A 195 -17.18 7.38 3.84
N ASP A 196 -16.75 8.59 4.18
CA ASP A 196 -16.65 9.73 3.28
C ASP A 196 -15.20 10.20 3.22
N GLY A 197 -14.45 9.54 2.36
CA GLY A 197 -13.01 9.73 2.24
C GLY A 197 -12.18 8.83 3.16
N LEU A 198 -11.01 8.45 2.66
CA LEU A 198 -10.03 7.63 3.38
C LEU A 198 -8.72 8.43 3.54
N ASN A 199 -8.41 8.77 4.79
CA ASN A 199 -7.21 9.51 5.14
C ASN A 199 -6.26 8.61 5.92
N ASN A 200 -4.98 8.61 5.52
CA ASN A 200 -3.95 7.87 6.25
C ASN A 200 -2.67 8.70 6.37
N VAL A 201 -1.98 8.53 7.48
CA VAL A 201 -0.57 8.88 7.63
C VAL A 201 0.21 7.59 7.77
N GLY A 202 1.41 7.53 7.25
CA GLY A 202 2.20 6.30 7.39
C GLY A 202 3.67 6.48 7.16
N VAL A 203 4.37 5.39 7.38
CA VAL A 203 5.80 5.28 7.11
C VAL A 203 6.06 4.10 6.18
N ARG A 204 7.09 4.22 5.36
CA ARG A 204 7.60 3.20 4.46
C ARG A 204 9.05 2.94 4.77
N ILE A 205 9.43 1.66 4.81
CA ILE A 205 10.81 1.24 5.00
C ILE A 205 11.06 0.09 4.03
N GLY A 206 12.10 0.19 3.22
CA GLY A 206 12.37 -0.81 2.22
C GLY A 206 13.71 -0.67 1.53
N ILE A 207 13.79 -1.19 0.32
CA ILE A 207 14.99 -1.26 -0.48
C ILE A 207 14.81 -0.38 -1.71
N SER A 208 15.86 0.42 -1.99
CA SER A 208 15.97 1.26 -3.18
C SER A 208 17.03 0.71 -4.13
N PHE A 209 16.74 0.76 -5.42
CA PHE A 209 17.59 0.31 -6.51
C PHE A 209 17.89 1.43 -7.48
#